data_c250c5f86cb8ccf67e6738b4e92f4921
#
_entry.id   c250c5f86cb8ccf67e6738b4e92f4921
#
_cell.length_a   1.000
_cell.length_b   1.000
_cell.length_c   1.000
_cell.angle_alpha   90.00
_cell.angle_beta   90.00
_cell.angle_gamma   90.00
#
_symmetry.space_group_name_H-M   'P 1'
#
loop_
_entity.id
_entity.type
_entity.pdbx_description
1 polymer ?
#
loop_
_entity_poly.entity_id
_entity_poly.type
_entity_poly.pdbx_seq_one_letter_code
_entity_poly.pdbx_strand_id
1 'polypeptide(L)'
;MNKKKAQRTFIFGCLAPAVILAILFIAVPTITVFKESFFDKTDLIHDGAFVALDNFKVLFSDERFIESMQNIILTITLVTLVTLILAILFATLLTREEFRGKNFFRVIFYIPNILSIVVIAGIFAAIYQPSNGILNSFLEVIGLSGLTRAWMGDPDIVNYSIIVALIWQAIGYYMVMYMASMSSIPENLYEAASLEGAGKIKQFFMITLPLIWNNIRTTLIFFVISTINLSFMFVQINTEGSLGTEVPLNYMYNKAFAGNYSYGMAAGVCIFLFSFALSGILNNITKRDVLEF
;
A
#
# COMPACT_ATOMS: atom_id res chain seq x y z
N MET A 1 9.75 29.73 40.15
CA MET A 1 9.02 29.36 38.89
C MET A 1 8.43 27.98 39.09
N ASN A 2 7.13 27.79 38.95
CA ASN A 2 6.44 26.55 39.29
C ASN A 2 6.92 25.43 38.31
N LYS A 3 7.51 24.34 38.82
CA LYS A 3 8.09 23.22 37.98
C LYS A 3 7.13 22.80 36.88
N LYS A 4 5.83 22.75 37.14
CA LYS A 4 4.79 22.42 36.14
C LYS A 4 4.71 23.43 34.99
N LYS A 5 4.90 24.75 35.28
CA LYS A 5 4.88 25.79 34.23
C LYS A 5 6.11 25.73 33.35
N ALA A 6 7.27 25.52 33.96
CA ALA A 6 8.52 25.34 33.20
C ALA A 6 8.48 24.10 32.29
N GLN A 7 7.97 22.97 32.78
CA GLN A 7 7.77 21.75 31.99
C GLN A 7 6.80 21.95 30.82
N ARG A 8 5.66 22.62 31.06
CA ARG A 8 4.71 22.95 29.97
C ARG A 8 5.33 23.85 28.90
N THR A 9 6.05 24.90 29.28
CA THR A 9 6.73 25.80 28.35
C THR A 9 7.76 25.04 27.51
N PHE A 10 8.52 24.14 28.13
CA PHE A 10 9.49 23.28 27.43
C PHE A 10 8.78 22.35 26.43
N ILE A 11 7.71 21.65 26.84
CA ILE A 11 6.92 20.77 25.96
C ILE A 11 6.36 21.55 24.77
N PHE A 12 5.74 22.71 25.01
CA PHE A 12 5.22 23.55 23.93
C PHE A 12 6.33 24.04 22.99
N GLY A 13 7.47 24.44 23.53
CA GLY A 13 8.62 24.87 22.71
C GLY A 13 9.16 23.77 21.82
N CYS A 14 9.23 22.53 22.32
CA CYS A 14 9.70 21.38 21.54
C CYS A 14 8.67 20.90 20.50
N LEU A 15 7.37 20.96 20.80
CA LEU A 15 6.31 20.50 19.91
C LEU A 15 5.90 21.55 18.87
N ALA A 16 6.04 22.83 19.18
CA ALA A 16 5.55 23.93 18.33
C ALA A 16 6.06 23.84 16.88
N PRO A 17 7.35 23.61 16.58
CA PRO A 17 7.83 23.51 15.20
C PRO A 17 7.12 22.38 14.43
N ALA A 18 6.99 21.21 15.04
CA ALA A 18 6.33 20.05 14.40
C ALA A 18 4.84 20.31 14.17
N VAL A 19 4.15 20.91 15.14
CA VAL A 19 2.73 21.25 15.03
C VAL A 19 2.51 22.32 13.96
N ILE A 20 3.36 23.36 13.91
CA ILE A 20 3.27 24.41 12.88
C ILE A 20 3.43 23.80 11.48
N LEU A 21 4.44 22.96 11.28
CA LEU A 21 4.64 22.28 10.01
C LEU A 21 3.46 21.36 9.63
N ALA A 22 2.91 20.62 10.60
CA ALA A 22 1.75 19.79 10.37
C ALA A 22 0.51 20.63 9.99
N ILE A 23 0.30 21.77 10.63
CA ILE A 23 -0.80 22.67 10.26
C ILE A 23 -0.59 23.21 8.84
N LEU A 24 0.59 23.74 8.53
CA LEU A 24 0.85 24.39 7.24
C LEU A 24 0.85 23.43 6.07
N PHE A 25 1.41 22.23 6.23
CA PHE A 25 1.62 21.30 5.11
C PHE A 25 0.64 20.13 5.06
N ILE A 26 -0.12 19.89 6.11
CA ILE A 26 -1.12 18.82 6.14
C ILE A 26 -2.52 19.41 6.35
N ALA A 27 -2.77 20.13 7.45
CA ALA A 27 -4.12 20.56 7.78
C ALA A 27 -4.66 21.60 6.79
N VAL A 28 -3.87 22.63 6.46
CA VAL A 28 -4.30 23.68 5.52
C VAL A 28 -4.60 23.12 4.12
N PRO A 29 -3.70 22.35 3.46
CA PRO A 29 -4.02 21.75 2.16
C PRO A 29 -5.23 20.81 2.23
N THR A 30 -5.37 19.99 3.27
CA THR A 30 -6.52 19.10 3.42
C THR A 30 -7.82 19.90 3.50
N ILE A 31 -7.89 20.93 4.35
CA ILE A 31 -9.07 21.80 4.46
C ILE A 31 -9.36 22.48 3.11
N THR A 32 -8.31 22.90 2.38
CA THR A 32 -8.46 23.49 1.05
C THR A 32 -9.10 22.51 0.07
N VAL A 33 -8.64 21.26 0.00
CA VAL A 33 -9.23 20.22 -0.84
C VAL A 33 -10.72 20.04 -0.53
N PHE A 34 -11.08 19.94 0.75
CA PHE A 34 -12.48 19.83 1.17
C PHE A 34 -13.28 21.08 0.76
N LYS A 35 -12.74 22.27 0.98
CA LYS A 35 -13.42 23.52 0.61
C LYS A 35 -13.65 23.60 -0.91
N GLU A 36 -12.58 23.41 -1.69
CA GLU A 36 -12.64 23.57 -3.15
C GLU A 36 -13.51 22.51 -3.83
N SER A 37 -13.75 21.37 -3.21
CA SER A 37 -14.64 20.32 -3.73
C SER A 37 -16.12 20.76 -3.87
N PHE A 38 -16.53 21.83 -3.19
CA PHE A 38 -17.89 22.38 -3.23
C PHE A 38 -18.05 23.54 -4.22
N PHE A 39 -17.01 23.87 -4.98
CA PHE A 39 -17.01 24.93 -5.97
C PHE A 39 -16.89 24.36 -7.37
N ASP A 40 -17.16 25.19 -8.39
CA ASP A 40 -16.90 24.87 -9.79
C ASP A 40 -15.74 25.73 -10.29
N LYS A 41 -14.51 25.26 -10.04
CA LYS A 41 -13.28 25.90 -10.48
C LYS A 41 -12.58 25.06 -11.54
N THR A 42 -12.15 25.74 -12.58
CA THR A 42 -11.35 25.10 -13.65
C THR A 42 -9.88 25.01 -13.28
N ASP A 43 -9.39 25.93 -12.47
CA ASP A 43 -7.99 26.02 -12.04
C ASP A 43 -7.85 26.65 -10.63
N LEU A 44 -6.59 26.83 -10.19
CA LEU A 44 -6.23 27.41 -8.90
C LEU A 44 -6.45 28.94 -8.80
N ILE A 45 -6.52 29.64 -9.94
CA ILE A 45 -6.41 31.09 -10.00
C ILE A 45 -7.79 31.74 -10.07
N HIS A 46 -8.70 31.14 -10.84
CA HIS A 46 -10.03 31.70 -11.08
C HIS A 46 -11.00 31.30 -9.99
N ASP A 47 -11.86 32.24 -9.63
CA ASP A 47 -12.95 31.94 -8.71
C ASP A 47 -14.05 31.14 -9.42
N GLY A 48 -14.59 30.14 -8.72
CA GLY A 48 -15.72 29.33 -9.19
C GLY A 48 -17.00 29.62 -8.41
N ALA A 49 -18.11 29.25 -8.99
CA ALA A 49 -19.41 29.30 -8.31
C ALA A 49 -19.48 28.20 -7.23
N PHE A 50 -20.23 28.49 -6.17
CA PHE A 50 -20.53 27.48 -5.15
C PHE A 50 -21.61 26.52 -5.70
N VAL A 51 -21.28 25.24 -5.87
CA VAL A 51 -22.16 24.20 -6.46
C VAL A 51 -22.58 23.12 -5.47
N ALA A 52 -22.33 23.35 -4.19
CA ALA A 52 -22.65 22.41 -3.10
C ALA A 52 -22.18 20.98 -3.39
N LEU A 53 -23.08 20.01 -3.52
CA LEU A 53 -22.77 18.58 -3.74
C LEU A 53 -22.83 18.14 -5.20
N ASP A 54 -22.95 19.05 -6.16
CA ASP A 54 -23.15 18.64 -7.57
C ASP A 54 -21.91 17.94 -8.14
N ASN A 55 -20.69 18.36 -7.77
CA ASN A 55 -19.48 17.64 -8.14
C ASN A 55 -19.53 16.17 -7.70
N PHE A 56 -20.01 15.90 -6.50
CA PHE A 56 -20.13 14.54 -5.96
C PHE A 56 -21.22 13.73 -6.67
N LYS A 57 -22.37 14.35 -7.04
CA LYS A 57 -23.42 13.66 -7.79
C LYS A 57 -22.91 13.23 -9.17
N VAL A 58 -22.22 14.15 -9.88
CA VAL A 58 -21.60 13.83 -11.17
C VAL A 58 -20.55 12.75 -11.00
N LEU A 59 -19.69 12.84 -9.98
CA LEU A 59 -18.62 11.89 -9.72
C LEU A 59 -19.15 10.46 -9.52
N PHE A 60 -20.20 10.28 -8.73
CA PHE A 60 -20.80 8.96 -8.51
C PHE A 60 -21.60 8.42 -9.70
N SER A 61 -21.81 9.23 -10.74
CA SER A 61 -22.40 8.81 -12.01
C SER A 61 -21.34 8.64 -13.12
N ASP A 62 -20.08 9.01 -12.89
CA ASP A 62 -19.00 8.85 -13.84
C ASP A 62 -18.49 7.40 -13.84
N GLU A 63 -18.73 6.68 -14.94
CA GLU A 63 -18.33 5.28 -15.09
C GLU A 63 -16.82 5.06 -14.90
N ARG A 64 -15.99 6.00 -15.38
CA ARG A 64 -14.54 5.93 -15.22
C ARG A 64 -14.10 6.03 -13.76
N PHE A 65 -14.77 6.87 -12.97
CA PHE A 65 -14.48 6.95 -11.53
C PHE A 65 -14.86 5.63 -10.83
N ILE A 66 -16.03 5.08 -11.16
CA ILE A 66 -16.49 3.79 -10.59
C ILE A 66 -15.51 2.66 -10.96
N GLU A 67 -15.10 2.58 -12.22
CA GLU A 67 -14.11 1.60 -12.69
C GLU A 67 -12.77 1.77 -11.96
N SER A 68 -12.30 3.00 -11.80
CA SER A 68 -11.08 3.28 -11.06
C SER A 68 -11.16 2.83 -9.59
N MET A 69 -12.31 2.99 -8.94
CA MET A 69 -12.56 2.51 -7.59
C MET A 69 -12.57 0.97 -7.52
N GLN A 70 -13.10 0.28 -8.53
CA GLN A 70 -13.04 -1.18 -8.62
C GLN A 70 -11.60 -1.67 -8.78
N ASN A 71 -10.82 -1.00 -9.63
CA ASN A 71 -9.40 -1.31 -9.84
C ASN A 71 -8.58 -1.18 -8.57
N ILE A 72 -8.78 -0.11 -7.78
CA ILE A 72 -8.03 0.06 -6.54
C ILE A 72 -8.44 -0.95 -5.47
N ILE A 73 -9.72 -1.32 -5.39
CA ILE A 73 -10.20 -2.36 -4.47
C ILE A 73 -9.58 -3.72 -4.83
N LEU A 74 -9.55 -4.08 -6.11
CA LEU A 74 -8.91 -5.29 -6.60
C LEU A 74 -7.42 -5.28 -6.26
N THR A 75 -6.73 -4.17 -6.58
CA THR A 75 -5.30 -4.01 -6.34
C THR A 75 -4.96 -4.10 -4.84
N ILE A 76 -5.65 -3.36 -3.99
CA ILE A 76 -5.45 -3.41 -2.53
C ILE A 76 -5.65 -4.84 -2.01
N THR A 77 -6.74 -5.48 -2.43
CA THR A 77 -7.08 -6.83 -1.94
C THR A 77 -6.01 -7.84 -2.31
N LEU A 78 -5.65 -7.93 -3.59
CA LEU A 78 -4.68 -8.93 -4.06
C LEU A 78 -3.26 -8.62 -3.60
N VAL A 79 -2.81 -7.36 -3.73
CA VAL A 79 -1.46 -6.97 -3.30
C VAL A 79 -1.30 -7.21 -1.81
N THR A 80 -2.25 -6.76 -0.99
CA THR A 80 -2.14 -6.90 0.46
C THR A 80 -2.20 -8.37 0.88
N LEU A 81 -3.20 -9.12 0.41
CA LEU A 81 -3.38 -10.51 0.81
C LEU A 81 -2.16 -11.37 0.44
N VAL A 82 -1.72 -11.31 -0.82
CA VAL A 82 -0.62 -12.13 -1.30
C VAL A 82 0.70 -11.71 -0.66
N THR A 83 0.97 -10.41 -0.56
CA THR A 83 2.20 -9.92 0.08
C THR A 83 2.29 -10.35 1.54
N LEU A 84 1.22 -10.20 2.33
CA LEU A 84 1.25 -10.54 3.74
C LEU A 84 1.43 -12.05 3.95
N ILE A 85 0.73 -12.88 3.18
CA ILE A 85 0.90 -14.34 3.24
C ILE A 85 2.34 -14.73 2.92
N LEU A 86 2.91 -14.23 1.82
CA LEU A 86 4.28 -14.55 1.42
C LEU A 86 5.30 -13.96 2.38
N ALA A 87 5.10 -12.75 2.88
CA ALA A 87 5.99 -12.13 3.85
C ALA A 87 6.04 -12.89 5.17
N ILE A 88 4.89 -13.33 5.71
CA ILE A 88 4.82 -14.16 6.91
C ILE A 88 5.46 -15.53 6.67
N LEU A 89 5.20 -16.15 5.53
CA LEU A 89 5.81 -17.44 5.17
C LEU A 89 7.34 -17.33 5.12
N PHE A 90 7.87 -16.36 4.38
CA PHE A 90 9.31 -16.16 4.24
C PHE A 90 9.94 -15.72 5.58
N ALA A 91 9.26 -14.86 6.34
CA ALA A 91 9.72 -14.49 7.69
C ALA A 91 9.85 -15.71 8.60
N THR A 92 8.86 -16.60 8.58
CA THR A 92 8.88 -17.84 9.37
C THR A 92 10.05 -18.75 8.97
N LEU A 93 10.21 -18.97 7.66
CA LEU A 93 11.32 -19.80 7.13
C LEU A 93 12.69 -19.21 7.50
N LEU A 94 12.86 -17.89 7.35
CA LEU A 94 14.16 -17.24 7.59
C LEU A 94 14.46 -17.02 9.09
N THR A 95 13.45 -17.05 9.96
CA THR A 95 13.64 -16.88 11.41
C THR A 95 13.79 -18.22 12.14
N ARG A 96 12.94 -19.20 11.78
CA ARG A 96 12.79 -20.44 12.53
C ARG A 96 13.64 -21.60 12.01
N GLU A 97 14.08 -21.54 10.76
CA GLU A 97 14.91 -22.59 10.19
C GLU A 97 16.37 -22.13 10.14
N GLU A 98 17.27 -23.05 10.54
CA GLU A 98 18.70 -22.83 10.41
C GLU A 98 19.20 -23.43 9.09
N PHE A 99 19.42 -22.55 8.11
CA PHE A 99 20.07 -22.95 6.85
C PHE A 99 21.14 -21.95 6.42
N ARG A 100 22.10 -22.45 5.67
CA ARG A 100 23.19 -21.62 5.13
C ARG A 100 22.62 -20.63 4.10
N GLY A 101 22.92 -19.33 4.26
CA GLY A 101 22.50 -18.31 3.30
C GLY A 101 21.23 -17.53 3.70
N LYS A 102 20.63 -17.73 4.88
CA LYS A 102 19.45 -16.98 5.32
C LYS A 102 19.62 -15.46 5.23
N ASN A 103 20.80 -14.94 5.57
CA ASN A 103 21.09 -13.51 5.45
C ASN A 103 21.15 -13.02 3.99
N PHE A 104 21.63 -13.85 3.06
CA PHE A 104 21.64 -13.55 1.65
C PHE A 104 20.21 -13.44 1.08
N PHE A 105 19.33 -14.39 1.41
CA PHE A 105 17.92 -14.32 1.01
C PHE A 105 17.21 -13.11 1.60
N ARG A 106 17.49 -12.79 2.87
CA ARG A 106 16.96 -11.58 3.51
C ARG A 106 17.32 -10.32 2.73
N VAL A 107 18.57 -10.19 2.28
CA VAL A 107 19.02 -9.04 1.50
C VAL A 107 18.35 -9.02 0.12
N ILE A 108 18.33 -10.14 -0.62
CA ILE A 108 17.73 -10.22 -1.96
C ILE A 108 16.25 -9.84 -1.93
N PHE A 109 15.46 -10.37 -0.98
CA PHE A 109 14.05 -10.02 -0.87
C PHE A 109 13.83 -8.56 -0.49
N TYR A 110 14.78 -7.94 0.23
CA TYR A 110 14.65 -6.54 0.66
C TYR A 110 15.08 -5.52 -0.41
N ILE A 111 15.96 -5.91 -1.35
CA ILE A 111 16.47 -5.01 -2.41
C ILE A 111 15.35 -4.29 -3.18
N PRO A 112 14.26 -4.96 -3.62
CA PRO A 112 13.19 -4.28 -4.36
C PRO A 112 12.59 -3.09 -3.60
N ASN A 113 12.49 -3.15 -2.29
CA ASN A 113 11.91 -2.09 -1.48
C ASN A 113 12.80 -0.83 -1.38
N ILE A 114 14.11 -0.96 -1.60
CA ILE A 114 15.05 0.17 -1.57
C ILE A 114 14.98 0.97 -2.89
N LEU A 115 14.55 0.33 -3.98
CA LEU A 115 14.48 0.96 -5.29
C LEU A 115 13.33 1.97 -5.36
N SER A 116 13.54 3.06 -6.10
CA SER A 116 12.44 3.99 -6.37
C SER A 116 11.38 3.33 -7.25
N ILE A 117 10.14 3.75 -7.11
CA ILE A 117 9.03 3.20 -7.92
C ILE A 117 9.25 3.39 -9.43
N VAL A 118 9.94 4.47 -9.83
CA VAL A 118 10.31 4.72 -11.24
C VAL A 118 11.25 3.64 -11.76
N VAL A 119 12.25 3.24 -10.97
CA VAL A 119 13.18 2.16 -11.33
C VAL A 119 12.44 0.83 -11.42
N ILE A 120 11.54 0.54 -10.48
CA ILE A 120 10.73 -0.68 -10.49
C ILE A 120 9.83 -0.71 -11.72
N ALA A 121 9.16 0.40 -12.04
CA ALA A 121 8.34 0.52 -13.24
C ALA A 121 9.15 0.24 -14.51
N GLY A 122 10.37 0.80 -14.61
CA GLY A 122 11.28 0.53 -15.73
C GLY A 122 11.75 -0.93 -15.81
N ILE A 123 12.06 -1.56 -14.67
CA ILE A 123 12.42 -2.99 -14.61
C ILE A 123 11.26 -3.85 -15.15
N PHE A 124 10.04 -3.62 -14.67
CA PHE A 124 8.89 -4.39 -15.13
C PHE A 124 8.49 -4.08 -16.57
N ALA A 125 8.66 -2.83 -17.04
CA ALA A 125 8.50 -2.52 -18.45
C ALA A 125 9.45 -3.34 -19.33
N ALA A 126 10.69 -3.54 -18.92
CA ALA A 126 11.66 -4.39 -19.63
C ALA A 126 11.35 -5.90 -19.50
N ILE A 127 10.93 -6.37 -18.30
CA ILE A 127 10.54 -7.77 -18.09
C ILE A 127 9.32 -8.13 -18.95
N TYR A 128 8.34 -7.24 -19.03
CA TYR A 128 7.05 -7.44 -19.70
C TYR A 128 7.03 -7.03 -21.17
N GLN A 129 8.16 -6.62 -21.74
CA GLN A 129 8.24 -6.24 -23.15
C GLN A 129 7.79 -7.42 -24.04
N PRO A 130 6.85 -7.21 -24.99
CA PRO A 130 6.27 -8.31 -25.77
C PRO A 130 7.28 -9.08 -26.64
N SER A 131 8.21 -8.37 -27.30
CA SER A 131 9.11 -8.96 -28.30
C SER A 131 10.39 -9.59 -27.71
N ASN A 132 11.02 -8.91 -26.74
CA ASN A 132 12.32 -9.29 -26.18
C ASN A 132 12.33 -9.29 -24.65
N GLY A 133 11.14 -9.26 -24.01
CA GLY A 133 11.03 -9.26 -22.56
C GLY A 133 11.48 -10.57 -21.93
N ILE A 134 12.10 -10.47 -20.76
CA ILE A 134 12.64 -11.62 -20.03
C ILE A 134 11.56 -12.68 -19.80
N LEU A 135 10.32 -12.27 -19.46
CA LEU A 135 9.24 -13.20 -19.15
C LEU A 135 8.79 -14.00 -20.37
N ASN A 136 8.56 -13.35 -21.52
CA ASN A 136 8.18 -14.04 -22.75
C ASN A 136 9.32 -14.92 -23.27
N SER A 137 10.56 -14.43 -23.27
CA SER A 137 11.72 -15.23 -23.68
C SER A 137 11.89 -16.47 -22.80
N PHE A 138 11.66 -16.34 -21.47
CA PHE A 138 11.71 -17.49 -20.57
C PHE A 138 10.60 -18.50 -20.87
N LEU A 139 9.36 -18.04 -21.11
CA LEU A 139 8.24 -18.91 -21.46
C LEU A 139 8.50 -19.67 -22.78
N GLU A 140 9.11 -19.02 -23.77
CA GLU A 140 9.51 -19.66 -25.05
C GLU A 140 10.57 -20.75 -24.84
N VAL A 141 11.61 -20.46 -24.04
CA VAL A 141 12.69 -21.42 -23.75
C VAL A 141 12.19 -22.70 -23.09
N ILE A 142 11.21 -22.58 -22.18
CA ILE A 142 10.62 -23.73 -21.48
C ILE A 142 9.48 -24.41 -22.28
N GLY A 143 9.22 -23.98 -23.52
CA GLY A 143 8.19 -24.56 -24.39
C GLY A 143 6.75 -24.10 -24.12
N LEU A 144 6.57 -23.04 -23.35
CA LEU A 144 5.26 -22.45 -23.02
C LEU A 144 4.95 -21.20 -23.87
N SER A 145 5.35 -21.19 -25.15
CA SER A 145 5.12 -20.06 -26.07
C SER A 145 3.64 -19.66 -26.21
N GLY A 146 2.71 -20.58 -26.00
CA GLY A 146 1.27 -20.29 -25.99
C GLY A 146 0.81 -19.39 -24.84
N LEU A 147 1.64 -19.16 -23.82
CA LEU A 147 1.36 -18.27 -22.69
C LEU A 147 2.02 -16.88 -22.83
N THR A 148 2.78 -16.64 -23.90
CA THR A 148 3.36 -15.32 -24.14
C THR A 148 2.27 -14.28 -24.41
N ARG A 149 2.41 -13.10 -23.82
CA ARG A 149 1.40 -12.03 -23.85
C ARG A 149 2.04 -10.65 -23.93
N ALA A 150 1.24 -9.66 -24.30
CA ALA A 150 1.57 -8.26 -24.12
C ALA A 150 1.20 -7.82 -22.70
N TRP A 151 1.98 -8.23 -21.70
CA TRP A 151 1.67 -8.14 -20.26
C TRP A 151 1.24 -6.75 -19.79
N MET A 152 1.75 -5.68 -20.40
CA MET A 152 1.38 -4.28 -20.12
C MET A 152 0.53 -3.66 -21.24
N GLY A 153 0.20 -4.41 -22.28
CA GLY A 153 -0.56 -3.96 -23.45
C GLY A 153 -1.90 -4.67 -23.67
N ASP A 154 -2.18 -5.71 -22.89
CA ASP A 154 -3.44 -6.47 -22.96
C ASP A 154 -4.36 -6.03 -21.81
N PRO A 155 -5.54 -5.42 -22.10
CA PRO A 155 -6.47 -4.93 -21.09
C PRO A 155 -6.93 -6.00 -20.09
N ASP A 156 -6.99 -7.28 -20.50
CA ASP A 156 -7.48 -8.35 -19.65
C ASP A 156 -6.49 -8.75 -18.54
N ILE A 157 -5.20 -8.48 -18.73
CA ILE A 157 -4.15 -8.95 -17.82
C ILE A 157 -3.29 -7.83 -17.22
N VAL A 158 -3.32 -6.64 -17.78
CA VAL A 158 -2.44 -5.53 -17.35
C VAL A 158 -2.58 -5.19 -15.87
N ASN A 159 -3.78 -5.20 -15.32
CA ASN A 159 -4.00 -4.97 -13.88
C ASN A 159 -3.31 -6.03 -13.01
N TYR A 160 -3.35 -7.30 -13.43
CA TYR A 160 -2.66 -8.40 -12.72
C TYR A 160 -1.13 -8.28 -12.86
N SER A 161 -0.64 -7.83 -14.00
CA SER A 161 0.79 -7.56 -14.23
C SER A 161 1.30 -6.46 -13.28
N ILE A 162 0.53 -5.40 -13.10
CA ILE A 162 0.81 -4.33 -12.12
C ILE A 162 0.81 -4.89 -10.70
N ILE A 163 -0.20 -5.68 -10.34
CA ILE A 163 -0.33 -6.30 -9.02
C ILE A 163 0.90 -7.16 -8.69
N VAL A 164 1.39 -7.98 -9.64
CA VAL A 164 2.60 -8.80 -9.44
C VAL A 164 3.83 -7.93 -9.17
N ALA A 165 3.99 -6.83 -9.90
CA ALA A 165 5.10 -5.89 -9.68
C ALA A 165 5.06 -5.26 -8.27
N LEU A 166 3.88 -4.84 -7.83
CA LEU A 166 3.67 -4.24 -6.51
C LEU A 166 3.91 -5.27 -5.38
N ILE A 167 3.47 -6.52 -5.55
CA ILE A 167 3.73 -7.61 -4.62
C ILE A 167 5.24 -7.85 -4.48
N TRP A 168 5.96 -7.99 -5.61
CA TRP A 168 7.40 -8.19 -5.63
C TRP A 168 8.14 -7.07 -4.90
N GLN A 169 7.73 -5.82 -5.10
CA GLN A 169 8.31 -4.66 -4.43
C GLN A 169 8.13 -4.71 -2.91
N ALA A 170 6.94 -5.14 -2.43
CA ALA A 170 6.55 -4.98 -1.04
C ALA A 170 6.98 -6.14 -0.13
N ILE A 171 7.09 -7.37 -0.66
CA ILE A 171 7.30 -8.59 0.14
C ILE A 171 8.45 -8.45 1.14
N GLY A 172 9.60 -7.95 0.70
CA GLY A 172 10.81 -7.91 1.51
C GLY A 172 10.71 -7.01 2.73
N TYR A 173 10.03 -5.88 2.62
CA TYR A 173 9.82 -4.96 3.73
C TYR A 173 8.98 -5.61 4.84
N TYR A 174 7.83 -6.18 4.49
CA TYR A 174 6.95 -6.83 5.47
C TYR A 174 7.55 -8.11 6.02
N MET A 175 8.29 -8.87 5.21
CA MET A 175 9.06 -10.01 5.67
C MET A 175 10.04 -9.63 6.79
N VAL A 176 10.84 -8.58 6.61
CA VAL A 176 11.79 -8.12 7.63
C VAL A 176 11.08 -7.63 8.90
N MET A 177 9.96 -6.91 8.75
CA MET A 177 9.16 -6.50 9.90
C MET A 177 8.63 -7.69 10.71
N TYR A 178 8.13 -8.72 10.03
CA TYR A 178 7.66 -9.93 10.72
C TYR A 178 8.79 -10.76 11.30
N MET A 179 9.95 -10.84 10.64
CA MET A 179 11.15 -11.45 11.22
C MET A 179 11.54 -10.79 12.55
N ALA A 180 11.55 -9.46 12.60
CA ALA A 180 11.84 -8.72 13.83
C ALA A 180 10.84 -9.05 14.94
N SER A 181 9.55 -9.10 14.60
CA SER A 181 8.49 -9.45 15.53
C SER A 181 8.59 -10.90 16.04
N MET A 182 8.88 -11.84 15.14
CA MET A 182 9.05 -13.25 15.49
C MET A 182 10.30 -13.48 16.37
N SER A 183 11.37 -12.70 16.13
CA SER A 183 12.61 -12.80 16.91
C SER A 183 12.46 -12.25 18.32
N SER A 184 11.41 -11.50 18.64
CA SER A 184 11.13 -11.03 20.00
C SER A 184 10.40 -12.06 20.86
N ILE A 185 9.89 -13.15 20.27
CA ILE A 185 9.19 -14.21 20.99
C ILE A 185 10.22 -15.06 21.77
N PRO A 186 10.05 -15.23 23.10
CA PRO A 186 10.97 -16.03 23.91
C PRO A 186 11.03 -17.49 23.45
N GLU A 187 12.25 -18.03 23.33
CA GLU A 187 12.50 -19.40 22.86
C GLU A 187 11.88 -20.49 23.76
N ASN A 188 11.82 -20.24 25.07
CA ASN A 188 11.23 -21.16 26.04
C ASN A 188 9.77 -21.54 25.75
N LEU A 189 8.99 -20.67 25.06
CA LEU A 189 7.63 -21.00 24.64
C LEU A 189 7.61 -22.11 23.61
N TYR A 190 8.57 -22.11 22.70
CA TYR A 190 8.70 -23.14 21.67
C TYR A 190 9.28 -24.44 22.23
N GLU A 191 10.22 -24.33 23.16
CA GLU A 191 10.79 -25.51 23.89
C GLU A 191 9.69 -26.23 24.67
N ALA A 192 8.89 -25.50 25.47
CA ALA A 192 7.77 -26.06 26.21
C ALA A 192 6.74 -26.74 25.27
N ALA A 193 6.37 -26.09 24.20
CA ALA A 193 5.45 -26.67 23.22
C ALA A 193 6.01 -27.92 22.52
N SER A 194 7.33 -27.96 22.30
CA SER A 194 8.01 -29.15 21.75
C SER A 194 8.00 -30.33 22.74
N LEU A 195 8.17 -30.07 24.02
CA LEU A 195 8.07 -31.08 25.06
C LEU A 195 6.65 -31.66 25.15
N GLU A 196 5.64 -30.87 24.86
CA GLU A 196 4.25 -31.31 24.76
C GLU A 196 3.89 -31.97 23.40
N GLY A 197 4.87 -32.17 22.50
CA GLY A 197 4.70 -32.82 21.22
C GLY A 197 4.10 -31.92 20.12
N ALA A 198 4.12 -30.60 20.27
CA ALA A 198 3.66 -29.69 19.24
C ALA A 198 4.69 -29.55 18.11
N GLY A 199 4.35 -30.02 16.90
CA GLY A 199 5.16 -29.85 15.70
C GLY A 199 5.19 -28.37 15.23
N LYS A 200 6.12 -28.02 14.33
CA LYS A 200 6.37 -26.65 13.82
C LYS A 200 5.13 -25.92 13.31
N ILE A 201 4.27 -26.61 12.57
CA ILE A 201 3.02 -26.02 12.05
C ILE A 201 2.09 -25.65 13.22
N LYS A 202 1.94 -26.53 14.23
CA LYS A 202 1.11 -26.25 15.40
C LYS A 202 1.68 -25.08 16.20
N GLN A 203 2.99 -25.02 16.40
CA GLN A 203 3.68 -23.89 17.03
C GLN A 203 3.47 -22.58 16.28
N PHE A 204 3.49 -22.61 14.94
CA PHE A 204 3.23 -21.42 14.13
C PHE A 204 1.83 -20.85 14.39
N PHE A 205 0.78 -21.67 14.32
CA PHE A 205 -0.60 -21.19 14.48
C PHE A 205 -0.97 -20.88 15.93
N MET A 206 -0.39 -21.57 16.92
CA MET A 206 -0.74 -21.42 18.33
C MET A 206 0.17 -20.46 19.11
N ILE A 207 1.40 -20.23 18.66
CA ILE A 207 2.38 -19.37 19.34
C ILE A 207 2.74 -18.19 18.43
N THR A 208 3.37 -18.46 17.28
CA THR A 208 3.95 -17.40 16.44
C THR A 208 2.87 -16.41 15.95
N LEU A 209 1.86 -16.91 15.26
CA LEU A 209 0.84 -16.07 14.62
C LEU A 209 0.03 -15.22 15.63
N PRO A 210 -0.44 -15.76 16.77
CA PRO A 210 -1.12 -14.97 17.78
C PRO A 210 -0.24 -13.88 18.43
N LEU A 211 1.03 -14.20 18.73
CA LEU A 211 1.94 -13.26 19.39
C LEU A 211 2.40 -12.11 18.48
N ILE A 212 2.52 -12.33 17.16
CA ILE A 212 2.84 -11.26 16.22
C ILE A 212 1.58 -10.57 15.66
N TRP A 213 0.37 -10.96 16.08
CA TRP A 213 -0.90 -10.47 15.52
C TRP A 213 -1.03 -8.96 15.54
N ASN A 214 -0.61 -8.31 16.63
CA ASN A 214 -0.66 -6.85 16.74
C ASN A 214 0.22 -6.15 15.68
N ASN A 215 1.38 -6.73 15.36
CA ASN A 215 2.24 -6.24 14.29
C ASN A 215 1.58 -6.47 12.91
N ILE A 216 1.00 -7.66 12.67
CA ILE A 216 0.26 -7.95 11.42
C ILE A 216 -0.87 -6.94 11.23
N ARG A 217 -1.66 -6.69 12.27
CA ARG A 217 -2.76 -5.72 12.25
C ARG A 217 -2.29 -4.30 11.89
N THR A 218 -1.25 -3.84 12.56
CA THR A 218 -0.70 -2.49 12.32
C THR A 218 -0.14 -2.37 10.91
N THR A 219 0.63 -3.34 10.47
CA THR A 219 1.21 -3.35 9.12
C THR A 219 0.16 -3.49 8.03
N LEU A 220 -0.90 -4.27 8.25
CA LEU A 220 -2.04 -4.40 7.34
C LEU A 220 -2.66 -3.03 7.04
N ILE A 221 -2.97 -2.25 8.09
CA ILE A 221 -3.61 -0.93 7.93
C ILE A 221 -2.69 0.02 7.16
N PHE A 222 -1.41 0.10 7.54
CA PHE A 222 -0.44 0.95 6.83
C PHE A 222 -0.23 0.49 5.38
N PHE A 223 -0.20 -0.80 5.13
CA PHE A 223 0.02 -1.34 3.79
C PHE A 223 -1.13 -1.01 2.84
N VAL A 224 -2.36 -1.17 3.29
CA VAL A 224 -3.55 -0.82 2.50
C VAL A 224 -3.51 0.64 2.06
N ILE A 225 -3.17 1.56 2.98
CA ILE A 225 -3.06 2.98 2.66
C ILE A 225 -1.87 3.24 1.70
N SER A 226 -0.72 2.61 1.92
CA SER A 226 0.46 2.80 1.06
C SER A 226 0.26 2.24 -0.34
N THR A 227 -0.51 1.16 -0.50
CA THR A 227 -0.82 0.56 -1.80
C THR A 227 -1.59 1.52 -2.71
N ILE A 228 -2.44 2.39 -2.16
CA ILE A 228 -3.15 3.42 -2.94
C ILE A 228 -2.15 4.37 -3.63
N ASN A 229 -1.13 4.82 -2.92
CA ASN A 229 -0.10 5.70 -3.47
C ASN A 229 0.84 4.97 -4.44
N LEU A 230 1.25 3.75 -4.11
CA LEU A 230 2.15 2.96 -4.95
C LEU A 230 1.49 2.59 -6.27
N SER A 231 0.21 2.17 -6.25
CA SER A 231 -0.54 1.87 -7.47
C SER A 231 -0.68 3.09 -8.38
N PHE A 232 -0.99 4.26 -7.80
CA PHE A 232 -1.03 5.51 -8.56
C PHE A 232 0.29 5.78 -9.29
N MET A 233 1.41 5.75 -8.56
CA MET A 233 2.72 6.03 -9.16
C MET A 233 3.09 5.02 -10.25
N PHE A 234 2.84 3.73 -10.01
CA PHE A 234 3.15 2.68 -10.98
C PHE A 234 2.31 2.79 -12.25
N VAL A 235 1.00 3.01 -12.11
CA VAL A 235 0.07 3.22 -13.22
C VAL A 235 0.41 4.49 -13.98
N GLN A 236 0.72 5.59 -13.29
CA GLN A 236 1.07 6.87 -13.92
C GLN A 236 2.32 6.77 -14.79
N ILE A 237 3.30 5.94 -14.40
CA ILE A 237 4.56 5.79 -15.15
C ILE A 237 4.40 4.85 -16.34
N ASN A 238 3.65 3.76 -16.21
CA ASN A 238 3.63 2.69 -17.21
C ASN A 238 2.45 2.77 -18.19
N THR A 239 1.27 3.18 -17.74
CA THR A 239 0.04 3.14 -18.53
C THR A 239 -0.70 4.46 -18.57
N GLU A 240 -0.35 5.42 -17.71
CA GLU A 240 -1.06 6.70 -17.53
C GLU A 240 -2.57 6.53 -17.26
N GLY A 241 -2.97 5.35 -16.77
CA GLY A 241 -4.37 4.97 -16.57
C GLY A 241 -5.10 4.46 -17.82
N SER A 242 -4.38 4.23 -18.92
CA SER A 242 -4.95 3.61 -20.13
C SER A 242 -5.21 2.11 -19.93
N LEU A 243 -5.87 1.48 -20.90
CA LEU A 243 -6.16 0.03 -20.92
C LEU A 243 -6.95 -0.46 -19.69
N GLY A 244 -7.81 0.38 -19.10
CA GLY A 244 -8.58 0.01 -17.91
C GLY A 244 -7.76 -0.11 -16.62
N THR A 245 -6.57 0.53 -16.56
CA THR A 245 -5.70 0.50 -15.35
C THR A 245 -5.87 1.71 -14.44
N GLU A 246 -6.73 2.67 -14.83
CA GLU A 246 -6.92 3.90 -14.06
C GLU A 246 -7.30 3.58 -12.62
N VAL A 247 -6.59 4.16 -11.66
CA VAL A 247 -6.92 4.12 -10.23
C VAL A 247 -7.39 5.49 -9.76
N PRO A 248 -8.11 5.61 -8.62
CA PRO A 248 -8.76 6.87 -8.23
C PRO A 248 -7.82 8.07 -8.14
N LEU A 249 -6.57 7.88 -7.72
CA LEU A 249 -5.59 8.97 -7.69
C LEU A 249 -5.16 9.43 -9.09
N ASN A 250 -5.09 8.51 -10.10
CA ASN A 250 -4.86 8.91 -11.50
C ASN A 250 -6.07 9.69 -12.03
N TYR A 251 -7.28 9.21 -11.77
CA TYR A 251 -8.50 9.88 -12.16
C TYR A 251 -8.56 11.31 -11.59
N MET A 252 -8.34 11.46 -10.27
CA MET A 252 -8.27 12.75 -9.58
C MET A 252 -7.22 13.66 -10.22
N TYR A 253 -6.00 13.15 -10.41
CA TYR A 253 -4.88 13.89 -11.00
C TYR A 253 -5.22 14.36 -12.40
N ASN A 254 -5.66 13.47 -13.29
CA ASN A 254 -6.00 13.78 -14.66
C ASN A 254 -7.12 14.81 -14.76
N LYS A 255 -8.19 14.69 -13.94
CA LYS A 255 -9.30 15.67 -13.93
C LYS A 255 -8.85 17.03 -13.43
N ALA A 256 -8.09 17.10 -12.35
CA ALA A 256 -7.62 18.36 -11.79
C ALA A 256 -6.71 19.14 -12.76
N PHE A 257 -5.82 18.45 -13.48
CA PHE A 257 -4.90 19.08 -14.44
C PHE A 257 -5.50 19.27 -15.84
N ALA A 258 -6.63 18.63 -16.16
CA ALA A 258 -7.38 18.84 -17.42
C ALA A 258 -8.35 20.01 -17.37
N GLY A 259 -8.25 20.92 -16.41
CA GLY A 259 -9.13 22.09 -16.29
C GLY A 259 -10.44 21.84 -15.53
N ASN A 260 -10.52 20.76 -14.74
CA ASN A 260 -11.65 20.47 -13.84
C ASN A 260 -11.15 20.37 -12.40
N TYR A 261 -10.52 21.44 -11.92
CA TYR A 261 -9.79 21.45 -10.66
C TYR A 261 -10.67 21.04 -9.48
N SER A 262 -11.80 21.71 -9.27
CA SER A 262 -12.69 21.44 -8.13
C SER A 262 -13.34 20.05 -8.20
N TYR A 263 -13.64 19.58 -9.41
CA TYR A 263 -14.12 18.22 -9.61
C TYR A 263 -13.05 17.17 -9.23
N GLY A 264 -11.79 17.42 -9.59
CA GLY A 264 -10.67 16.63 -9.10
C GLY A 264 -10.55 16.65 -7.57
N MET A 265 -10.78 17.82 -6.92
CA MET A 265 -10.79 17.91 -5.46
C MET A 265 -11.93 17.08 -4.85
N ALA A 266 -13.12 17.05 -5.47
CA ALA A 266 -14.22 16.18 -5.02
C ALA A 266 -13.84 14.68 -5.07
N ALA A 267 -13.15 14.25 -6.13
CA ALA A 267 -12.59 12.89 -6.20
C ALA A 267 -11.58 12.65 -5.07
N GLY A 268 -10.69 13.61 -4.78
CA GLY A 268 -9.75 13.54 -3.66
C GLY A 268 -10.42 13.37 -2.29
N VAL A 269 -11.52 14.11 -2.04
CA VAL A 269 -12.34 13.94 -0.82
C VAL A 269 -12.91 12.54 -0.74
N CYS A 270 -13.45 11.99 -1.83
CA CYS A 270 -13.99 10.63 -1.85
C CYS A 270 -12.91 9.58 -1.57
N ILE A 271 -11.71 9.72 -2.15
CA ILE A 271 -10.58 8.83 -1.90
C ILE A 271 -10.13 8.91 -0.43
N PHE A 272 -10.07 10.11 0.13
CA PHE A 272 -9.74 10.31 1.54
C PHE A 272 -10.73 9.62 2.46
N LEU A 273 -12.04 9.82 2.24
CA LEU A 273 -13.09 9.20 3.04
C LEU A 273 -13.10 7.68 2.89
N PHE A 274 -12.89 7.17 1.68
CA PHE A 274 -12.74 5.75 1.41
C PHE A 274 -11.57 5.15 2.20
N SER A 275 -10.39 5.77 2.12
CA SER A 275 -9.18 5.31 2.82
C SER A 275 -9.37 5.33 4.34
N PHE A 276 -10.02 6.37 4.87
CA PHE A 276 -10.31 6.50 6.28
C PHE A 276 -11.31 5.44 6.76
N ALA A 277 -12.40 5.23 6.01
CA ALA A 277 -13.39 4.21 6.30
C ALA A 277 -12.79 2.81 6.27
N LEU A 278 -12.00 2.50 5.22
CA LEU A 278 -11.33 1.22 5.07
C LEU A 278 -10.36 0.94 6.22
N SER A 279 -9.56 1.94 6.61
CA SER A 279 -8.66 1.84 7.76
C SER A 279 -9.43 1.58 9.06
N GLY A 280 -10.55 2.28 9.29
CA GLY A 280 -11.41 2.09 10.45
C GLY A 280 -12.04 0.69 10.49
N ILE A 281 -12.54 0.21 9.36
CA ILE A 281 -13.12 -1.13 9.21
C ILE A 281 -12.07 -2.20 9.51
N LEU A 282 -10.89 -2.12 8.89
CA LEU A 282 -9.81 -3.06 9.12
C LEU A 282 -9.35 -3.05 10.59
N ASN A 283 -9.21 -1.87 11.18
CA ASN A 283 -8.86 -1.73 12.59
C ASN A 283 -9.85 -2.42 13.53
N ASN A 284 -11.15 -2.34 13.23
CA ASN A 284 -12.19 -2.96 14.04
C ASN A 284 -12.27 -4.48 13.84
N ILE A 285 -12.22 -4.95 12.59
CA ILE A 285 -12.31 -6.39 12.28
C ILE A 285 -11.10 -7.16 12.80
N THR A 286 -9.91 -6.57 12.74
CA THR A 286 -8.67 -7.23 13.16
C THR A 286 -8.36 -7.07 14.64
N LYS A 287 -9.20 -6.35 15.40
CA LYS A 287 -9.00 -6.13 16.84
C LYS A 287 -9.10 -7.45 17.60
N ARG A 288 -8.05 -7.76 18.35
CA ARG A 288 -7.99 -8.88 19.31
C ARG A 288 -7.33 -8.39 20.59
N ASP A 289 -7.57 -9.09 21.69
CA ASP A 289 -6.83 -8.85 22.93
C ASP A 289 -5.36 -9.13 22.70
N VAL A 290 -4.53 -8.21 23.21
CA VAL A 290 -3.07 -8.34 23.09
C VAL A 290 -2.61 -9.41 24.04
N LEU A 291 -1.96 -10.46 23.53
CA LEU A 291 -1.26 -11.44 24.35
C LEU A 291 0.12 -10.85 24.65
N GLU A 292 0.34 -10.50 25.93
CA GLU A 292 1.65 -10.07 26.46
C GLU A 292 2.36 -11.30 27.08
N PHE A 293 3.68 -11.38 26.90
CA PHE A 293 4.53 -12.45 27.43
C PHE A 293 5.72 -11.88 28.20
#